data_b215e44909edef754fb902264df40dda
#
_entry.id   b215e44909edef754fb902264df40dda
#
_cell.length_a   1.000
_cell.length_b   1.000
_cell.length_c   1.000
_cell.angle_alpha   90.00
_cell.angle_beta   90.00
_cell.angle_gamma   90.00
#
_symmetry.space_group_name_H-M   'P 1'
#
loop_
_entity.id
_entity.type
_entity.pdbx_description
1 polymer ?
#
loop_
_entity_poly.entity_id
_entity_poly.type
_entity_poly.pdbx_seq_one_letter_code
_entity_poly.pdbx_strand_id
1 'polypeptide(L)'
;MRLLPLAATVAVATLFAACGANGQDAAPASVGAPLETRPANGATQLPAFAGQTRAPGVRTEAAMVHDVVASGLEHPWGLALLPDGRWLVTERPGRLRIITAQGAVGATVAGLPAVDARGQGGLLDVAVGPTFARDRLIYWSYAEPRAGGNATAVARGRLSDDGSRVENVQVLFHALPTYDGDKHFGSSLAFDGAGHLFITLGERSDSPMRPQAQDLGSHMGKTIRINADGSVPSDNPFVGRAGALPEIWSSGHRNVQGVAIAPDGAVWTMEHGTRGGDELNRPEAGKNYGWPIIAYGVEYRGAPINEGITARDGLEQPVYYWDPVIAPGGMTFYDGAMFPGWRGNLLVAGLKEKHIVRLVLEGNRVVGEERLLTDLGERVRDVAVAADGAVWAVTDETDGKLVRLAAAN
;
A
#
# COMPACT_ATOMS: atom_id res chain seq x y z
N MET A 1 2.06 -56.45 -77.85
CA MET A 1 2.75 -56.14 -76.59
C MET A 1 2.80 -54.61 -76.44
N ARG A 2 1.84 -54.05 -75.82
CA ARG A 2 1.80 -52.59 -75.58
C ARG A 2 1.81 -52.36 -74.05
N LEU A 3 2.84 -51.70 -73.59
CA LEU A 3 3.02 -51.26 -72.22
C LEU A 3 2.26 -49.94 -72.04
N LEU A 4 1.39 -49.86 -71.06
CA LEU A 4 0.73 -48.66 -70.59
C LEU A 4 1.58 -48.02 -69.47
N PRO A 5 1.74 -46.71 -69.39
CA PRO A 5 2.40 -46.08 -68.26
C PRO A 5 1.41 -45.81 -67.12
N LEU A 6 1.88 -46.06 -65.89
CA LEU A 6 1.22 -45.76 -64.63
C LEU A 6 1.38 -44.28 -64.33
N ALA A 7 0.31 -43.54 -64.15
CA ALA A 7 0.30 -42.15 -63.68
C ALA A 7 0.32 -42.15 -62.15
N ALA A 8 1.35 -41.58 -61.57
CA ALA A 8 1.43 -41.34 -60.12
C ALA A 8 0.80 -39.98 -59.78
N THR A 9 -0.28 -40.01 -59.01
CA THR A 9 -0.92 -38.79 -58.46
C THR A 9 -0.22 -38.39 -57.15
N VAL A 10 0.45 -37.26 -57.17
CA VAL A 10 1.04 -36.65 -55.93
C VAL A 10 -0.05 -35.83 -55.22
N ALA A 11 -0.45 -36.29 -54.06
CA ALA A 11 -1.33 -35.52 -53.16
C ALA A 11 -0.48 -34.56 -52.31
N VAL A 12 -0.60 -33.26 -52.54
CA VAL A 12 -0.01 -32.22 -51.69
C VAL A 12 -0.92 -32.04 -50.46
N ALA A 13 -0.45 -32.50 -49.32
CA ALA A 13 -1.11 -32.24 -48.03
C ALA A 13 -0.59 -30.88 -47.52
N THR A 14 -1.44 -29.87 -47.53
CA THR A 14 -1.22 -28.58 -46.86
C THR A 14 -1.45 -28.75 -45.37
N LEU A 15 -0.36 -28.74 -44.59
CA LEU A 15 -0.41 -28.60 -43.13
C LEU A 15 -0.73 -27.15 -42.78
N PHE A 16 -1.96 -26.93 -42.29
CA PHE A 16 -2.24 -25.70 -41.51
C PHE A 16 -1.66 -25.88 -40.12
N ALA A 17 -0.58 -25.15 -39.81
CA ALA A 17 -0.09 -25.00 -38.46
C ALA A 17 -1.06 -24.05 -37.73
N ALA A 18 -1.93 -24.57 -36.89
CA ALA A 18 -2.69 -23.81 -35.91
C ALA A 18 -1.73 -23.41 -34.77
N CYS A 19 -1.33 -22.14 -34.73
CA CYS A 19 -0.74 -21.56 -33.52
C CYS A 19 -1.83 -21.51 -32.43
N GLY A 20 -1.92 -22.58 -31.65
CA GLY A 20 -2.65 -22.58 -30.39
C GLY A 20 -1.84 -21.78 -29.38
N ALA A 21 -2.32 -20.60 -29.00
CA ALA A 21 -1.85 -19.91 -27.80
C ALA A 21 -2.22 -20.80 -26.60
N ASN A 22 -1.26 -21.52 -26.05
CA ASN A 22 -1.39 -22.18 -24.76
C ASN A 22 -1.41 -21.09 -23.70
N GLY A 23 -2.60 -20.57 -23.36
CA GLY A 23 -2.86 -20.04 -22.05
C GLY A 23 -2.71 -21.19 -21.08
N GLN A 24 -1.57 -21.33 -20.44
CA GLN A 24 -1.45 -22.17 -19.27
C GLN A 24 -2.28 -21.49 -18.16
N ASP A 25 -3.51 -21.94 -17.97
CA ASP A 25 -4.22 -21.71 -16.72
C ASP A 25 -3.30 -22.23 -15.60
N ALA A 26 -2.74 -21.31 -14.82
CA ALA A 26 -1.95 -21.69 -13.66
C ALA A 26 -2.85 -22.52 -12.75
N ALA A 27 -2.48 -23.76 -12.47
CA ALA A 27 -3.19 -24.60 -11.54
C ALA A 27 -3.38 -23.86 -10.22
N PRO A 28 -4.54 -23.92 -9.55
CA PRO A 28 -4.76 -23.25 -8.29
C PRO A 28 -3.69 -23.68 -7.29
N ALA A 29 -3.04 -22.70 -6.66
CA ALA A 29 -1.98 -22.94 -5.69
C ALA A 29 -2.48 -23.89 -4.60
N SER A 30 -1.70 -24.95 -4.30
CA SER A 30 -2.06 -25.92 -3.28
C SER A 30 -1.94 -25.30 -1.89
N VAL A 31 -2.96 -25.51 -1.04
CA VAL A 31 -2.89 -25.13 0.38
C VAL A 31 -1.62 -25.75 1.00
N GLY A 32 -0.83 -24.95 1.73
CA GLY A 32 0.40 -25.40 2.40
C GLY A 32 1.70 -25.11 1.62
N ALA A 33 1.67 -24.96 0.28
CA ALA A 33 2.82 -24.50 -0.49
C ALA A 33 2.81 -22.95 -0.59
N PRO A 34 3.96 -22.28 -0.67
CA PRO A 34 4.01 -20.85 -0.92
C PRO A 34 3.31 -20.48 -2.24
N LEU A 35 2.54 -19.38 -2.24
CA LEU A 35 1.84 -18.91 -3.45
C LEU A 35 2.80 -18.29 -4.46
N GLU A 36 3.93 -17.75 -4.01
CA GLU A 36 4.95 -17.22 -4.90
C GLU A 36 5.95 -18.33 -5.28
N THR A 37 5.90 -18.75 -6.53
CA THR A 37 6.75 -19.82 -7.08
C THR A 37 7.85 -19.30 -8.01
N ARG A 38 7.80 -18.03 -8.42
CA ARG A 38 8.83 -17.40 -9.28
C ARG A 38 10.16 -17.31 -8.50
N PRO A 39 11.32 -17.36 -9.19
CA PRO A 39 12.61 -17.14 -8.55
C PRO A 39 12.69 -15.78 -7.89
N ALA A 40 13.38 -15.69 -6.76
CA ALA A 40 13.71 -14.42 -6.14
C ALA A 40 14.65 -13.60 -7.04
N ASN A 41 14.49 -12.27 -7.05
CA ASN A 41 15.40 -11.37 -7.75
C ASN A 41 16.74 -11.26 -7.02
N GLY A 42 16.72 -11.25 -5.69
CA GLY A 42 17.89 -11.36 -4.81
C GLY A 42 18.31 -12.82 -4.63
N ALA A 43 18.73 -13.50 -5.70
CA ALA A 43 18.92 -14.94 -5.75
C ALA A 43 19.89 -15.52 -4.69
N THR A 44 20.81 -14.72 -4.16
CA THR A 44 21.80 -15.11 -3.14
C THR A 44 21.42 -14.62 -1.74
N GLN A 45 20.34 -13.86 -1.61
CA GLN A 45 19.88 -13.35 -0.32
C GLN A 45 19.08 -14.42 0.43
N LEU A 46 19.35 -14.53 1.72
CA LEU A 46 18.65 -15.46 2.60
C LEU A 46 17.80 -14.67 3.61
N PRO A 47 16.62 -15.19 3.97
CA PRO A 47 15.84 -14.60 5.06
C PRO A 47 16.63 -14.64 6.38
N ALA A 48 16.49 -13.61 7.21
CA ALA A 48 17.16 -13.54 8.51
C ALA A 48 16.63 -14.59 9.49
N PHE A 49 15.40 -15.06 9.29
CA PHE A 49 14.77 -16.12 10.09
C PHE A 49 13.76 -16.91 9.25
N ALA A 50 13.42 -18.10 9.72
CA ALA A 50 12.46 -18.97 9.04
C ALA A 50 11.06 -18.34 9.01
N GLY A 51 10.40 -18.35 7.84
CA GLY A 51 9.06 -17.78 7.63
C GLY A 51 9.02 -16.28 7.37
N GLN A 52 10.17 -15.63 7.23
CA GLN A 52 10.24 -14.19 6.91
C GLN A 52 9.77 -13.86 5.47
N THR A 53 9.65 -14.86 4.62
CA THR A 53 9.17 -14.75 3.24
C THR A 53 8.49 -16.03 2.82
N ARG A 54 7.70 -15.98 1.74
CA ARG A 54 7.07 -17.16 1.11
C ARG A 54 6.30 -18.02 2.11
N ALA A 55 5.43 -17.38 2.89
CA ALA A 55 4.53 -18.05 3.81
C ALA A 55 3.69 -19.13 3.10
N PRO A 56 3.26 -20.18 3.80
CA PRO A 56 2.37 -21.19 3.24
C PRO A 56 1.10 -20.57 2.68
N GLY A 57 0.65 -21.05 1.52
CA GLY A 57 -0.64 -20.66 0.95
C GLY A 57 -1.78 -21.16 1.83
N VAL A 58 -2.72 -20.28 2.13
CA VAL A 58 -3.97 -20.61 2.82
C VAL A 58 -5.16 -20.22 1.95
N ARG A 59 -6.32 -20.78 2.24
CA ARG A 59 -7.54 -20.50 1.50
C ARG A 59 -8.72 -20.34 2.46
N THR A 60 -9.53 -19.33 2.19
CA THR A 60 -10.83 -19.15 2.84
C THR A 60 -11.83 -20.17 2.27
N GLU A 61 -12.51 -20.92 3.13
CA GLU A 61 -13.51 -21.91 2.72
C GLU A 61 -14.82 -21.27 2.24
N ALA A 62 -15.20 -20.12 2.83
CA ALA A 62 -16.39 -19.40 2.43
C ALA A 62 -16.27 -18.91 0.97
N ALA A 63 -17.28 -19.20 0.16
CA ALA A 63 -17.37 -18.65 -1.18
C ALA A 63 -17.44 -17.12 -1.09
N MET A 64 -16.71 -16.44 -1.96
CA MET A 64 -16.64 -14.98 -2.02
C MET A 64 -17.12 -14.48 -3.37
N VAL A 65 -17.75 -13.31 -3.35
CA VAL A 65 -18.15 -12.56 -4.53
C VAL A 65 -17.63 -11.14 -4.42
N HIS A 66 -17.32 -10.51 -5.54
CA HIS A 66 -17.01 -9.09 -5.57
C HIS A 66 -17.88 -8.36 -6.59
N ASP A 67 -18.18 -7.12 -6.26
CA ASP A 67 -18.97 -6.21 -7.09
C ASP A 67 -18.19 -4.92 -7.30
N VAL A 68 -18.21 -4.38 -8.51
CA VAL A 68 -17.82 -3.01 -8.79
C VAL A 68 -18.98 -2.12 -8.40
N VAL A 69 -18.82 -1.37 -7.29
CA VAL A 69 -19.88 -0.54 -6.73
C VAL A 69 -19.91 0.85 -7.39
N ALA A 70 -18.73 1.40 -7.71
CA ALA A 70 -18.60 2.67 -8.43
C ALA A 70 -17.41 2.60 -9.39
N SER A 71 -17.42 3.42 -10.45
CA SER A 71 -16.34 3.60 -11.42
C SER A 71 -16.21 5.09 -11.79
N GLY A 72 -15.28 5.43 -12.69
CA GLY A 72 -15.06 6.81 -13.12
C GLY A 72 -14.23 7.62 -12.11
N LEU A 73 -13.48 6.97 -11.23
CA LEU A 73 -12.57 7.62 -10.29
C LEU A 73 -11.18 7.75 -10.94
N GLU A 74 -10.59 8.94 -10.90
CA GLU A 74 -9.29 9.17 -11.53
C GLU A 74 -8.15 8.92 -10.56
N HIS A 75 -7.46 7.79 -10.70
CA HIS A 75 -6.35 7.37 -9.83
C HIS A 75 -6.69 7.52 -8.34
N PRO A 76 -7.76 6.86 -7.84
CA PRO A 76 -8.07 6.93 -6.41
C PRO A 76 -6.90 6.42 -5.58
N TRP A 77 -6.66 7.05 -4.40
CA TRP A 77 -5.51 6.74 -3.58
C TRP A 77 -5.91 6.27 -2.17
N GLY A 78 -6.64 7.04 -1.40
CA GLY A 78 -7.06 6.73 -0.04
C GLY A 78 -8.55 6.45 0.04
N LEU A 79 -8.94 5.56 0.96
CA LEU A 79 -10.30 5.09 1.19
C LEU A 79 -10.61 5.11 2.68
N ALA A 80 -11.58 5.92 3.13
CA ALA A 80 -12.00 5.96 4.53
C ALA A 80 -13.52 5.89 4.69
N LEU A 81 -13.98 5.07 5.63
CA LEU A 81 -15.39 4.90 5.93
C LEU A 81 -15.88 6.00 6.88
N LEU A 82 -16.93 6.73 6.48
CA LEU A 82 -17.64 7.65 7.34
C LEU A 82 -18.61 6.89 8.28
N PRO A 83 -18.90 7.42 9.48
CA PRO A 83 -19.82 6.77 10.42
C PRO A 83 -21.24 6.53 9.88
N ASP A 84 -21.65 7.24 8.84
CA ASP A 84 -22.95 7.09 8.17
C ASP A 84 -22.95 6.04 7.04
N GLY A 85 -21.83 5.32 6.85
CA GLY A 85 -21.68 4.25 5.84
C GLY A 85 -21.28 4.73 4.46
N ARG A 86 -21.03 6.05 4.26
CA ARG A 86 -20.46 6.58 3.02
C ARG A 86 -18.94 6.47 3.04
N TRP A 87 -18.34 6.53 1.87
CA TRP A 87 -16.89 6.47 1.68
C TRP A 87 -16.32 7.81 1.30
N LEU A 88 -15.24 8.22 1.96
CA LEU A 88 -14.33 9.25 1.47
C LEU A 88 -13.31 8.55 0.55
N VAL A 89 -13.14 9.07 -0.66
CA VAL A 89 -12.15 8.60 -1.62
C VAL A 89 -11.37 9.81 -2.14
N THR A 90 -10.06 9.76 -2.00
CA THR A 90 -9.17 10.74 -2.63
C THR A 90 -8.83 10.31 -4.05
N GLU A 91 -8.74 11.28 -4.95
CA GLU A 91 -8.23 11.11 -6.31
C GLU A 91 -6.95 11.95 -6.47
N ARG A 92 -5.88 11.33 -6.96
CA ARG A 92 -4.55 11.97 -7.04
C ARG A 92 -4.51 13.34 -7.72
N PRO A 93 -5.34 13.66 -8.74
CA PRO A 93 -5.39 15.01 -9.30
C PRO A 93 -5.79 16.13 -8.33
N GLY A 94 -6.15 15.81 -7.09
CA GLY A 94 -6.49 16.78 -6.04
C GLY A 94 -7.98 16.86 -5.73
N ARG A 95 -8.74 15.79 -5.97
CA ARG A 95 -10.18 15.74 -5.67
C ARG A 95 -10.45 14.78 -4.50
N LEU A 96 -11.39 15.16 -3.64
CA LEU A 96 -12.00 14.30 -2.64
C LEU A 96 -13.44 14.04 -3.06
N ARG A 97 -13.86 12.77 -3.01
CA ARG A 97 -15.22 12.33 -3.31
C ARG A 97 -15.88 11.73 -2.08
N ILE A 98 -17.19 11.89 -1.98
CA ILE A 98 -18.03 11.10 -1.08
C ILE A 98 -18.86 10.15 -1.93
N ILE A 99 -18.74 8.84 -1.65
CA ILE A 99 -19.43 7.81 -2.41
C ILE A 99 -20.38 7.08 -1.46
N THR A 100 -21.65 6.91 -1.86
CA THR A 100 -22.61 6.14 -1.05
C THR A 100 -22.31 4.65 -1.10
N ALA A 101 -22.81 3.88 -0.12
CA ALA A 101 -22.68 2.42 -0.13
C ALA A 101 -23.32 1.76 -1.38
N GLN A 102 -24.21 2.46 -2.06
CA GLN A 102 -24.85 2.02 -3.31
C GLN A 102 -24.12 2.49 -4.58
N GLY A 103 -22.98 3.18 -4.43
CA GLY A 103 -22.11 3.57 -5.54
C GLY A 103 -22.40 4.94 -6.17
N ALA A 104 -23.31 5.74 -5.60
CA ALA A 104 -23.49 7.09 -6.10
C ALA A 104 -22.27 7.95 -5.76
N VAL A 105 -21.53 8.39 -6.80
CA VAL A 105 -20.36 9.25 -6.68
C VAL A 105 -20.82 10.69 -6.58
N GLY A 106 -20.51 11.34 -5.46
CA GLY A 106 -20.85 12.74 -5.22
C GLY A 106 -19.97 13.70 -6.04
N ALA A 107 -20.35 14.98 -6.02
CA ALA A 107 -19.51 16.05 -6.56
C ALA A 107 -18.17 16.15 -5.81
N THR A 108 -17.18 16.81 -6.40
CA THR A 108 -15.91 17.10 -5.72
C THR A 108 -16.16 17.95 -4.48
N VAL A 109 -15.61 17.48 -3.34
CA VAL A 109 -15.62 18.24 -2.09
C VAL A 109 -14.68 19.43 -2.22
N ALA A 110 -15.19 20.63 -2.02
CA ALA A 110 -14.42 21.86 -2.15
C ALA A 110 -13.56 22.14 -0.90
N GLY A 111 -12.61 23.07 -1.01
CA GLY A 111 -11.86 23.62 0.13
C GLY A 111 -10.53 22.93 0.44
N LEU A 112 -10.11 21.92 -0.35
CA LEU A 112 -8.77 21.34 -0.19
C LEU A 112 -7.69 22.24 -0.80
N PRO A 113 -6.45 22.19 -0.29
CA PRO A 113 -5.34 22.93 -0.88
C PRO A 113 -4.95 22.36 -2.25
N ALA A 114 -4.22 23.18 -3.04
CA ALA A 114 -3.62 22.72 -4.27
C ALA A 114 -2.57 21.63 -4.02
N VAL A 115 -2.44 20.71 -4.96
CA VAL A 115 -1.50 19.59 -4.88
C VAL A 115 -0.54 19.58 -6.08
N ASP A 116 0.67 19.03 -5.89
CA ASP A 116 1.56 18.65 -6.98
C ASP A 116 1.25 17.22 -7.42
N ALA A 117 0.47 17.10 -8.51
CA ALA A 117 0.02 15.80 -9.01
C ALA A 117 1.01 15.11 -9.96
N ARG A 118 2.26 15.59 -10.07
CA ARG A 118 3.29 14.97 -10.92
C ARG A 118 3.65 13.57 -10.39
N GLY A 119 3.87 12.64 -11.32
CA GLY A 119 4.34 11.29 -11.01
C GLY A 119 3.48 10.55 -9.98
N GLN A 120 4.02 10.30 -8.79
CA GLN A 120 3.34 9.65 -7.67
C GLN A 120 2.71 10.64 -6.68
N GLY A 121 2.85 11.94 -6.91
CA GLY A 121 2.26 12.98 -6.08
C GLY A 121 0.75 13.14 -6.26
N GLY A 122 0.18 14.14 -5.60
CA GLY A 122 -1.24 14.46 -5.65
C GLY A 122 -1.90 14.57 -4.28
N LEU A 123 -3.22 14.43 -4.25
CA LEU A 123 -3.99 14.16 -3.04
C LEU A 123 -3.88 12.66 -2.76
N LEU A 124 -3.40 12.31 -1.56
CA LEU A 124 -2.95 10.96 -1.26
C LEU A 124 -3.90 10.30 -0.24
N ASP A 125 -3.49 10.03 0.97
CA ASP A 125 -4.35 9.34 1.92
C ASP A 125 -5.40 10.24 2.58
N VAL A 126 -6.44 9.62 3.15
CA VAL A 126 -7.48 10.28 3.95
C VAL A 126 -7.85 9.44 5.16
N ALA A 127 -7.99 10.09 6.30
CA ALA A 127 -8.45 9.46 7.54
C ALA A 127 -9.61 10.24 8.17
N VAL A 128 -10.54 9.52 8.76
CA VAL A 128 -11.61 10.11 9.57
C VAL A 128 -11.07 10.32 10.99
N GLY A 129 -11.22 11.52 11.52
CA GLY A 129 -10.76 11.83 12.87
C GLY A 129 -11.41 10.97 13.96
N PRO A 130 -10.70 10.63 15.04
CA PRO A 130 -11.23 9.74 16.09
C PRO A 130 -12.44 10.33 16.82
N THR A 131 -12.65 11.62 16.70
CA THR A 131 -13.79 12.36 17.31
C THR A 131 -14.77 12.89 16.27
N PHE A 132 -14.76 12.35 15.04
CA PHE A 132 -15.54 12.82 13.90
C PHE A 132 -17.05 12.98 14.22
N ALA A 133 -17.64 12.09 15.01
CA ALA A 133 -19.06 12.20 15.39
C ALA A 133 -19.37 13.52 16.10
N ARG A 134 -18.38 14.15 16.74
CA ARG A 134 -18.53 15.42 17.47
C ARG A 134 -18.08 16.63 16.66
N ASP A 135 -16.92 16.52 15.98
CA ASP A 135 -16.24 17.66 15.38
C ASP A 135 -16.16 17.60 13.84
N ARG A 136 -16.51 16.45 13.24
CA ARG A 136 -16.49 16.19 11.81
C ARG A 136 -15.12 16.42 11.15
N LEU A 137 -14.03 16.28 11.92
CA LEU A 137 -12.69 16.45 11.38
C LEU A 137 -12.29 15.26 10.50
N ILE A 138 -11.77 15.59 9.33
CA ILE A 138 -11.06 14.66 8.44
C ILE A 138 -9.62 15.14 8.28
N TYR A 139 -8.74 14.19 8.01
CA TYR A 139 -7.30 14.40 7.82
C TYR A 139 -6.90 13.86 6.46
N TRP A 140 -5.98 14.52 5.79
CA TRP A 140 -5.48 14.04 4.50
C TRP A 140 -4.00 14.37 4.34
N SER A 141 -3.30 13.53 3.59
CA SER A 141 -1.95 13.78 3.14
C SER A 141 -1.95 14.20 1.68
N TYR A 142 -0.96 14.98 1.28
CA TYR A 142 -0.86 15.44 -0.09
C TYR A 142 0.58 15.86 -0.43
N ALA A 143 0.91 15.84 -1.71
CA ALA A 143 2.13 16.44 -2.22
C ALA A 143 1.93 17.97 -2.30
N GLU A 144 2.48 18.70 -1.33
CA GLU A 144 2.38 20.14 -1.24
C GLU A 144 3.37 20.82 -2.19
N PRO A 145 2.89 21.65 -3.15
CA PRO A 145 3.77 22.45 -3.98
C PRO A 145 4.44 23.54 -3.16
N ARG A 146 5.77 23.68 -3.29
CA ARG A 146 6.60 24.64 -2.56
C ARG A 146 7.60 25.33 -3.49
N ALA A 147 8.15 26.45 -3.04
CA ALA A 147 9.29 27.06 -3.72
C ALA A 147 10.46 26.04 -3.74
N GLY A 148 10.95 25.72 -4.92
CA GLY A 148 12.04 24.75 -5.12
C GLY A 148 11.61 23.28 -5.16
N GLY A 149 10.30 22.98 -5.28
CA GLY A 149 9.83 21.62 -5.45
C GLY A 149 8.52 21.30 -4.72
N ASN A 150 8.50 20.21 -3.99
CA ASN A 150 7.35 19.75 -3.23
C ASN A 150 7.79 18.98 -1.98
N ALA A 151 6.85 18.68 -1.11
CA ALA A 151 7.03 17.74 0.00
C ALA A 151 5.69 17.14 0.40
N THR A 152 5.71 16.01 1.11
CA THR A 152 4.50 15.48 1.75
C THR A 152 4.09 16.42 2.87
N ALA A 153 2.82 16.79 2.89
CA ALA A 153 2.17 17.53 3.96
C ALA A 153 0.92 16.80 4.44
N VAL A 154 0.52 17.09 5.68
CA VAL A 154 -0.73 16.59 6.25
C VAL A 154 -1.54 17.77 6.75
N ALA A 155 -2.81 17.80 6.37
CA ALA A 155 -3.76 18.79 6.83
C ALA A 155 -4.99 18.13 7.44
N ARG A 156 -5.76 18.92 8.20
CA ARG A 156 -7.10 18.57 8.67
C ARG A 156 -8.09 19.69 8.38
N GLY A 157 -9.35 19.37 8.41
CA GLY A 157 -10.42 20.35 8.33
C GLY A 157 -11.76 19.71 8.68
N ARG A 158 -12.76 20.55 8.92
CA ARG A 158 -14.13 20.11 9.22
C ARG A 158 -14.88 19.82 7.93
N LEU A 159 -15.36 18.62 7.74
CA LEU A 159 -16.29 18.28 6.67
C LEU A 159 -17.65 18.94 6.97
N SER A 160 -18.15 19.80 6.06
CA SER A 160 -19.47 20.44 6.20
C SER A 160 -20.59 19.41 6.40
N ASP A 161 -21.71 19.83 6.97
CA ASP A 161 -22.80 18.91 7.30
C ASP A 161 -23.42 18.25 6.06
N ASP A 162 -23.45 18.98 4.94
CA ASP A 162 -23.89 18.49 3.64
C ASP A 162 -22.79 17.71 2.87
N GLY A 163 -21.55 17.70 3.38
CA GLY A 163 -20.41 17.03 2.75
C GLY A 163 -19.86 17.76 1.51
N SER A 164 -20.31 18.98 1.22
CA SER A 164 -19.93 19.67 -0.03
C SER A 164 -18.55 20.33 0.02
N ARG A 165 -18.00 20.60 1.21
CA ARG A 165 -16.72 21.28 1.40
C ARG A 165 -16.02 20.91 2.69
N VAL A 166 -14.72 21.15 2.74
CA VAL A 166 -13.91 21.18 3.95
C VAL A 166 -13.72 22.62 4.41
N GLU A 167 -13.97 22.87 5.69
CA GLU A 167 -13.90 24.16 6.36
C GLU A 167 -12.74 24.17 7.37
N ASN A 168 -12.25 25.38 7.69
CA ASN A 168 -11.22 25.58 8.74
C ASN A 168 -9.98 24.70 8.53
N VAL A 169 -9.50 24.65 7.28
CA VAL A 169 -8.32 23.85 6.92
C VAL A 169 -7.08 24.35 7.65
N GLN A 170 -6.38 23.40 8.29
CA GLN A 170 -5.11 23.62 8.99
C GLN A 170 -4.09 22.61 8.49
N VAL A 171 -2.91 23.07 8.06
CA VAL A 171 -1.78 22.20 7.80
C VAL A 171 -1.10 21.89 9.12
N LEU A 172 -0.99 20.61 9.46
CA LEU A 172 -0.48 20.12 10.72
C LEU A 172 0.99 19.71 10.65
N PHE A 173 1.39 19.23 9.48
CA PHE A 173 2.74 18.68 9.28
C PHE A 173 3.24 19.00 7.87
N HIS A 174 4.52 19.34 7.80
CA HIS A 174 5.27 19.56 6.57
C HIS A 174 6.55 18.74 6.59
N ALA A 175 6.71 17.81 5.68
CA ALA A 175 7.96 17.06 5.56
C ALA A 175 9.13 17.98 5.11
N LEU A 176 10.31 17.73 5.63
CA LEU A 176 11.57 18.41 5.34
C LEU A 176 12.63 17.39 4.87
N PRO A 177 13.52 17.81 3.97
CA PRO A 177 13.55 19.05 3.20
C PRO A 177 12.52 19.06 2.06
N THR A 178 12.30 20.24 1.44
CA THR A 178 11.67 20.36 0.13
C THR A 178 12.58 19.77 -0.94
N TYR A 179 12.01 19.05 -1.90
CA TYR A 179 12.75 18.44 -2.99
C TYR A 179 11.96 18.47 -4.30
N ASP A 180 12.61 18.81 -5.41
CA ASP A 180 11.97 18.76 -6.73
C ASP A 180 12.04 17.34 -7.30
N GLY A 181 11.11 16.50 -6.88
CA GLY A 181 10.97 15.11 -7.29
C GLY A 181 9.51 14.70 -7.34
N ASP A 182 9.24 13.64 -8.08
CA ASP A 182 7.89 13.17 -8.40
C ASP A 182 7.57 11.75 -7.85
N LYS A 183 8.45 11.19 -6.98
CA LYS A 183 8.32 9.82 -6.48
C LYS A 183 8.49 9.74 -4.96
N HIS A 184 8.09 8.58 -4.41
CA HIS A 184 8.28 8.17 -3.03
C HIS A 184 7.83 9.24 -2.01
N PHE A 185 6.55 9.59 -2.04
CA PHE A 185 5.94 10.49 -1.06
C PHE A 185 5.59 9.79 0.25
N GLY A 186 5.47 8.45 0.26
CA GLY A 186 4.90 7.68 1.36
C GLY A 186 3.42 7.96 1.50
N SER A 187 3.02 8.63 2.60
CA SER A 187 1.76 9.38 2.79
C SER A 187 0.60 8.67 3.47
N SER A 188 0.73 7.42 3.89
CA SER A 188 -0.37 6.74 4.59
C SER A 188 -0.57 7.29 6.01
N LEU A 189 -1.82 7.29 6.48
CA LEU A 189 -2.29 7.89 7.73
C LEU A 189 -3.04 6.86 8.60
N ALA A 190 -2.70 6.76 9.88
CA ALA A 190 -3.48 5.98 10.84
C ALA A 190 -3.51 6.65 12.22
N PHE A 191 -4.68 6.64 12.86
CA PHE A 191 -4.81 7.03 14.26
C PHE A 191 -4.63 5.82 15.17
N ASP A 192 -3.86 5.97 16.24
CA ASP A 192 -3.84 4.98 17.33
C ASP A 192 -5.01 5.18 18.31
N GLY A 193 -5.16 4.25 19.26
CA GLY A 193 -6.23 4.32 20.27
C GLY A 193 -6.06 5.47 21.27
N ALA A 194 -4.90 6.14 21.32
CA ALA A 194 -4.63 7.29 22.17
C ALA A 194 -4.89 8.63 21.44
N GLY A 195 -5.17 8.57 20.13
CA GLY A 195 -5.46 9.75 19.30
C GLY A 195 -4.23 10.39 18.69
N HIS A 196 -3.08 9.70 18.65
CA HIS A 196 -1.94 10.13 17.86
C HIS A 196 -2.13 9.75 16.41
N LEU A 197 -1.67 10.61 15.50
CA LEU A 197 -1.64 10.37 14.07
C LEU A 197 -0.25 9.90 13.64
N PHE A 198 -0.20 8.68 13.09
CA PHE A 198 0.97 8.18 12.39
C PHE A 198 0.92 8.58 10.92
N ILE A 199 2.06 9.06 10.40
CA ILE A 199 2.25 9.51 9.02
C ILE A 199 3.46 8.79 8.47
N THR A 200 3.34 8.23 7.28
CA THR A 200 4.44 7.54 6.63
C THR A 200 5.06 8.39 5.52
N LEU A 201 6.37 8.30 5.36
CA LEU A 201 7.10 9.11 4.39
C LEU A 201 8.05 8.23 3.55
N GLY A 202 8.26 8.67 2.31
CA GLY A 202 9.25 8.09 1.42
C GLY A 202 10.51 8.94 1.32
N GLU A 203 11.59 8.36 0.82
CA GLU A 203 12.90 9.00 0.68
C GLU A 203 13.11 9.69 -0.68
N ARG A 204 12.05 9.84 -1.46
CA ARG A 204 11.98 10.56 -2.75
C ARG A 204 12.71 9.87 -3.92
N SER A 205 13.12 8.59 -3.79
CA SER A 205 13.63 7.69 -4.83
C SER A 205 15.02 7.99 -5.37
N ASP A 206 15.34 9.25 -5.64
CA ASP A 206 16.56 9.64 -6.33
C ASP A 206 17.82 9.36 -5.50
N SER A 207 18.89 8.93 -6.16
CA SER A 207 20.10 8.49 -5.48
C SER A 207 20.67 9.50 -4.44
N PRO A 208 20.66 10.83 -4.69
CA PRO A 208 21.11 11.80 -3.67
C PRO A 208 20.20 11.87 -2.43
N MET A 209 18.94 11.44 -2.54
CA MET A 209 17.96 11.51 -1.46
C MET A 209 17.93 10.26 -0.59
N ARG A 210 18.34 9.11 -1.09
CA ARG A 210 18.32 7.84 -0.34
C ARG A 210 19.02 7.89 1.02
N PRO A 211 20.19 8.53 1.17
CA PRO A 211 20.84 8.66 2.48
C PRO A 211 20.04 9.43 3.51
N GLN A 212 19.09 10.27 3.09
CA GLN A 212 18.19 11.01 3.99
C GLN A 212 17.37 10.08 4.90
N ALA A 213 17.11 8.82 4.49
CA ALA A 213 16.42 7.84 5.32
C ALA A 213 17.18 7.56 6.64
N GLN A 214 18.50 7.75 6.67
CA GLN A 214 19.36 7.57 7.85
C GLN A 214 19.61 8.87 8.64
N ASP A 215 19.29 10.04 8.04
CA ASP A 215 19.49 11.34 8.69
C ASP A 215 18.27 11.69 9.56
N LEU A 216 18.46 11.82 10.87
CA LEU A 216 17.39 12.22 11.79
C LEU A 216 17.05 13.73 11.70
N GLY A 217 17.85 14.53 11.02
CA GLY A 217 17.54 15.92 10.67
C GLY A 217 16.62 16.06 9.44
N SER A 218 16.15 14.93 8.90
CA SER A 218 15.28 14.86 7.73
C SER A 218 14.07 13.97 7.98
N HIS A 219 12.91 14.34 7.43
CA HIS A 219 11.70 13.49 7.46
C HIS A 219 11.67 12.43 6.36
N MET A 220 12.60 12.47 5.40
CA MET A 220 12.62 11.53 4.28
C MET A 220 12.89 10.09 4.74
N GLY A 221 12.03 9.14 4.34
CA GLY A 221 12.15 7.73 4.74
C GLY A 221 11.93 7.52 6.25
N LYS A 222 10.91 8.13 6.81
CA LYS A 222 10.54 8.06 8.23
C LYS A 222 9.09 7.65 8.43
N THR A 223 8.82 7.11 9.61
CA THR A 223 7.48 7.12 10.20
C THR A 223 7.43 8.26 11.23
N ILE A 224 6.38 9.03 11.21
CA ILE A 224 6.15 10.22 12.03
C ILE A 224 5.00 9.95 12.99
N ARG A 225 5.07 10.48 14.22
CA ARG A 225 3.95 10.49 15.17
C ARG A 225 3.71 11.89 15.68
N ILE A 226 2.48 12.40 15.50
CA ILE A 226 2.02 13.69 16.02
C ILE A 226 0.69 13.53 16.76
N ASN A 227 0.31 14.50 17.58
CA ASN A 227 -1.04 14.60 18.10
C ASN A 227 -2.02 15.01 16.98
N ALA A 228 -3.32 14.76 17.19
CA ALA A 228 -4.38 15.15 16.25
C ALA A 228 -4.45 16.65 15.93
N ASP A 229 -3.85 17.50 16.77
CA ASP A 229 -3.75 18.95 16.57
C ASP A 229 -2.43 19.40 15.88
N GLY A 230 -1.55 18.45 15.56
CA GLY A 230 -0.24 18.70 14.94
C GLY A 230 0.91 18.92 15.92
N SER A 231 0.63 19.01 17.23
CA SER A 231 1.70 19.11 18.25
C SER A 231 2.48 17.81 18.38
N VAL A 232 3.72 17.91 18.83
CA VAL A 232 4.61 16.76 19.03
C VAL A 232 4.31 16.10 20.38
N PRO A 233 4.03 14.79 20.42
CA PRO A 233 3.93 14.05 21.68
C PRO A 233 5.23 14.12 22.48
N SER A 234 5.15 14.43 23.78
CA SER A 234 6.35 14.61 24.64
C SER A 234 7.16 13.32 24.85
N ASP A 235 6.54 12.18 24.61
CA ASP A 235 7.11 10.83 24.72
C ASP A 235 7.66 10.28 23.38
N ASN A 236 7.73 11.11 22.32
CA ASN A 236 8.40 10.72 21.09
C ASN A 236 9.90 10.48 21.33
N PRO A 237 10.49 9.47 20.65
CA PRO A 237 11.83 8.97 20.98
C PRO A 237 12.97 9.97 20.77
N PHE A 238 12.76 11.01 19.95
CA PHE A 238 13.80 11.98 19.61
C PHE A 238 13.53 13.38 20.18
N VAL A 239 12.53 13.56 21.03
CA VAL A 239 12.28 14.84 21.74
C VAL A 239 13.50 15.23 22.55
N GLY A 240 13.98 16.47 22.38
CA GLY A 240 15.16 16.99 23.06
C GLY A 240 16.50 16.49 22.53
N ARG A 241 16.54 15.63 21.52
CA ARG A 241 17.78 15.17 20.89
C ARG A 241 18.27 16.19 19.87
N ALA A 242 19.46 16.74 20.10
CA ALA A 242 20.08 17.71 19.19
C ALA A 242 20.30 17.10 17.79
N GLY A 243 19.91 17.83 16.73
CA GLY A 243 20.04 17.41 15.34
C GLY A 243 19.01 16.39 14.88
N ALA A 244 18.01 16.04 15.70
CA ALA A 244 16.91 15.17 15.31
C ALA A 244 15.58 15.93 15.31
N LEU A 245 14.70 15.61 14.35
CA LEU A 245 13.35 16.14 14.28
C LEU A 245 12.47 15.38 15.29
N PRO A 246 11.77 16.08 16.18
CA PRO A 246 11.11 15.44 17.33
C PRO A 246 9.85 14.65 16.95
N GLU A 247 9.29 14.85 15.74
CA GLU A 247 8.14 14.13 15.23
C GLU A 247 8.47 12.69 14.79
N ILE A 248 9.75 12.38 14.57
CA ILE A 248 10.18 11.07 14.07
C ILE A 248 9.86 9.98 15.10
N TRP A 249 9.18 8.92 14.62
CA TRP A 249 8.93 7.68 15.35
C TRP A 249 9.99 6.61 15.05
N SER A 250 10.21 6.34 13.75
CA SER A 250 11.23 5.40 13.26
C SER A 250 11.89 5.91 11.99
N SER A 251 13.03 5.32 11.62
CA SER A 251 13.88 5.75 10.50
C SER A 251 14.31 4.58 9.62
N GLY A 252 14.99 4.88 8.51
CA GLY A 252 15.56 3.85 7.64
C GLY A 252 14.52 3.15 6.76
N HIS A 253 13.48 3.87 6.34
CA HIS A 253 12.45 3.39 5.43
C HIS A 253 12.70 3.89 4.00
N ARG A 254 12.21 3.11 3.01
CA ARG A 254 12.32 3.49 1.61
C ARG A 254 11.11 4.28 1.12
N ASN A 255 9.94 3.65 1.06
CA ASN A 255 8.71 4.29 0.57
C ASN A 255 7.49 3.59 1.20
N VAL A 256 7.12 4.02 2.36
CA VAL A 256 6.06 3.40 3.16
C VAL A 256 4.70 3.83 2.62
N GLN A 257 3.93 2.87 2.09
CA GLN A 257 2.66 3.10 1.39
C GLN A 257 1.42 2.71 2.18
N GLY A 258 1.60 1.98 3.27
CA GLY A 258 0.51 1.58 4.15
C GLY A 258 0.92 1.66 5.60
N VAL A 259 0.00 2.07 6.48
CA VAL A 259 0.11 2.01 7.93
C VAL A 259 -1.20 1.52 8.53
N ALA A 260 -1.11 0.64 9.49
CA ALA A 260 -2.28 0.20 10.26
C ALA A 260 -1.90 -0.02 11.73
N ILE A 261 -2.89 0.13 12.60
CA ILE A 261 -2.72 -0.15 14.03
C ILE A 261 -3.32 -1.53 14.31
N ALA A 262 -2.50 -2.42 14.85
CA ALA A 262 -2.92 -3.75 15.24
C ALA A 262 -3.86 -3.72 16.46
N PRO A 263 -4.63 -4.79 16.73
CA PRO A 263 -5.50 -4.86 17.89
C PRO A 263 -4.79 -4.69 19.25
N ASP A 264 -3.49 -4.97 19.31
CA ASP A 264 -2.62 -4.77 20.48
C ASP A 264 -2.08 -3.32 20.61
N GLY A 265 -2.44 -2.43 19.67
CA GLY A 265 -1.98 -1.05 19.60
C GLY A 265 -0.65 -0.86 18.87
N ALA A 266 -0.02 -1.92 18.39
CA ALA A 266 1.23 -1.81 17.66
C ALA A 266 1.04 -1.21 16.27
N VAL A 267 2.00 -0.38 15.86
CA VAL A 267 2.04 0.19 14.50
C VAL A 267 2.64 -0.85 13.55
N TRP A 268 2.00 -1.04 12.42
CA TRP A 268 2.51 -1.86 11.32
C TRP A 268 2.58 -1.00 10.06
N THR A 269 3.62 -1.21 9.27
CA THR A 269 3.83 -0.47 8.01
C THR A 269 4.21 -1.40 6.88
N MET A 270 3.87 -0.96 5.67
CA MET A 270 4.17 -1.64 4.45
C MET A 270 4.92 -0.73 3.50
N GLU A 271 6.03 -1.18 2.94
CA GLU A 271 6.84 -0.35 2.06
C GLU A 271 7.32 -1.05 0.79
N HIS A 272 7.55 -0.24 -0.25
CA HIS A 272 8.07 -0.72 -1.52
C HIS A 272 9.57 -1.01 -1.46
N GLY A 273 9.94 -2.19 -1.91
CA GLY A 273 11.31 -2.50 -2.31
C GLY A 273 11.68 -1.90 -3.68
N THR A 274 12.75 -2.41 -4.26
CA THR A 274 13.18 -2.08 -5.62
C THR A 274 12.71 -3.18 -6.60
N ARG A 275 13.59 -4.04 -7.04
CA ARG A 275 13.27 -5.28 -7.74
C ARG A 275 13.39 -6.42 -6.74
N GLY A 276 12.30 -6.77 -6.06
CA GLY A 276 12.27 -7.56 -4.83
C GLY A 276 12.37 -6.68 -3.58
N GLY A 277 12.03 -7.23 -2.42
CA GLY A 277 12.20 -6.60 -1.13
C GLY A 277 11.12 -5.60 -0.74
N ASP A 278 9.86 -5.78 -1.16
CA ASP A 278 8.75 -5.15 -0.47
C ASP A 278 8.67 -5.68 0.96
N GLU A 279 8.45 -4.82 1.95
CA GLU A 279 8.58 -5.17 3.35
C GLU A 279 7.33 -4.88 4.16
N LEU A 280 6.98 -5.81 5.05
CA LEU A 280 6.08 -5.60 6.16
C LEU A 280 6.91 -5.38 7.42
N ASN A 281 6.77 -4.22 8.02
CA ASN A 281 7.50 -3.82 9.21
C ASN A 281 6.55 -3.60 10.40
N ARG A 282 7.08 -3.68 11.61
CA ARG A 282 6.42 -3.29 12.87
C ARG A 282 7.25 -2.20 13.54
N PRO A 283 7.07 -0.92 13.13
CA PRO A 283 7.93 0.16 13.59
C PRO A 283 7.79 0.43 15.09
N GLU A 284 8.91 0.31 15.80
CA GLU A 284 9.04 0.66 17.22
C GLU A 284 9.72 2.01 17.38
N ALA A 285 9.44 2.68 18.51
CA ALA A 285 9.96 3.99 18.83
C ALA A 285 11.50 4.02 18.78
N GLY A 286 12.06 4.93 18.00
CA GLY A 286 13.51 5.18 17.90
C GLY A 286 14.30 4.16 17.09
N LYS A 287 13.65 3.14 16.52
CA LYS A 287 14.29 2.07 15.74
C LYS A 287 14.60 2.49 14.30
N ASN A 288 15.59 1.82 13.70
CA ASN A 288 16.08 2.06 12.35
C ASN A 288 15.92 0.79 11.51
N TYR A 289 15.13 0.86 10.42
CA TYR A 289 14.78 -0.25 9.54
C TYR A 289 15.74 -0.41 8.35
N GLY A 290 16.82 0.32 8.35
CA GLY A 290 18.06 0.03 7.64
C GLY A 290 18.17 0.54 6.21
N TRP A 291 17.11 0.95 5.52
CA TRP A 291 17.24 1.48 4.17
C TRP A 291 18.13 2.75 4.12
N PRO A 292 19.06 2.90 3.17
CA PRO A 292 19.49 1.97 2.10
C PRO A 292 20.69 1.09 2.48
N ILE A 293 21.05 0.98 3.75
CA ILE A 293 22.23 0.24 4.23
C ILE A 293 22.01 -1.25 4.09
N ILE A 294 20.86 -1.75 4.55
CA ILE A 294 20.38 -3.11 4.34
C ILE A 294 19.10 -3.10 3.52
N ALA A 295 18.90 -4.09 2.67
CA ALA A 295 17.67 -4.27 1.90
C ALA A 295 17.60 -5.66 1.29
N TYR A 296 16.38 -6.19 1.15
CA TYR A 296 16.11 -7.32 0.29
C TYR A 296 15.88 -6.88 -1.17
N GLY A 297 16.07 -7.83 -2.12
CA GLY A 297 15.98 -7.54 -3.56
C GLY A 297 17.26 -6.93 -4.12
N VAL A 298 17.14 -6.39 -5.34
CA VAL A 298 18.26 -5.80 -6.11
C VAL A 298 17.81 -4.50 -6.77
N GLU A 299 18.72 -3.68 -7.23
CA GLU A 299 18.41 -2.51 -8.06
C GLU A 299 17.62 -2.91 -9.31
N TYR A 300 16.86 -1.99 -9.92
CA TYR A 300 16.06 -2.26 -11.12
C TYR A 300 16.90 -2.80 -12.29
N ARG A 301 18.20 -2.46 -12.35
CA ARG A 301 19.16 -2.96 -13.34
C ARG A 301 19.84 -4.25 -12.94
N GLY A 302 19.47 -4.84 -11.79
CA GLY A 302 19.99 -6.12 -11.29
C GLY A 302 21.27 -6.03 -10.46
N ALA A 303 21.84 -4.84 -10.25
CA ALA A 303 22.98 -4.66 -9.33
C ALA A 303 22.54 -4.81 -7.86
N PRO A 304 23.46 -5.15 -6.95
CA PRO A 304 23.18 -5.08 -5.52
C PRO A 304 22.75 -3.66 -5.08
N ILE A 305 21.84 -3.57 -4.10
CA ILE A 305 21.53 -2.31 -3.44
C ILE A 305 22.68 -2.01 -2.47
N ASN A 306 23.32 -0.84 -2.62
CA ASN A 306 24.47 -0.44 -1.82
C ASN A 306 25.52 -1.59 -1.72
N GLU A 307 25.84 -2.07 -0.51
CA GLU A 307 26.77 -3.20 -0.29
C GLU A 307 26.13 -4.59 -0.56
N GLY A 308 24.83 -4.65 -0.84
CA GLY A 308 24.10 -5.90 -1.13
C GLY A 308 23.83 -6.75 0.11
N ILE A 309 23.94 -6.19 1.31
CA ILE A 309 23.69 -6.89 2.56
C ILE A 309 22.22 -6.76 2.99
N THR A 310 21.72 -7.79 3.65
CA THR A 310 20.32 -7.86 4.13
C THR A 310 20.20 -7.68 5.65
N ALA A 311 21.31 -7.70 6.38
CA ALA A 311 21.32 -7.56 7.84
C ALA A 311 22.59 -6.85 8.31
N ARG A 312 22.46 -6.06 9.38
CA ARG A 312 23.56 -5.39 10.11
C ARG A 312 23.13 -5.13 11.55
N ASP A 313 24.04 -5.29 12.49
CA ASP A 313 23.78 -5.03 13.92
C ASP A 313 23.28 -3.60 14.13
N GLY A 314 22.23 -3.45 14.95
CA GLY A 314 21.59 -2.16 15.24
C GLY A 314 20.57 -1.69 14.20
N LEU A 315 20.31 -2.49 13.13
CA LEU A 315 19.27 -2.26 12.16
C LEU A 315 18.21 -3.37 12.27
N GLU A 316 16.95 -2.97 12.22
CA GLU A 316 15.81 -3.87 12.39
C GLU A 316 15.53 -4.65 11.11
N GLN A 317 15.01 -5.87 11.27
CA GLN A 317 14.58 -6.72 10.17
C GLN A 317 13.09 -6.56 9.93
N PRO A 318 12.62 -6.63 8.66
CA PRO A 318 11.20 -6.73 8.39
C PRO A 318 10.62 -8.01 9.00
N VAL A 319 9.36 -7.94 9.41
CA VAL A 319 8.56 -9.10 9.83
C VAL A 319 8.39 -10.08 8.67
N TYR A 320 8.20 -9.53 7.47
CA TYR A 320 8.00 -10.30 6.25
C TYR A 320 8.44 -9.48 5.03
N TYR A 321 8.90 -10.16 3.98
CA TYR A 321 9.21 -9.49 2.71
C TYR A 321 8.76 -10.32 1.49
N TRP A 322 8.51 -9.63 0.38
CA TRP A 322 8.19 -10.26 -0.90
C TRP A 322 9.33 -10.07 -1.90
N ASP A 323 9.75 -11.19 -2.48
CA ASP A 323 10.62 -11.20 -3.65
C ASP A 323 10.22 -12.36 -4.58
N PRO A 324 9.61 -12.05 -5.76
CA PRO A 324 9.32 -10.75 -6.38
C PRO A 324 8.33 -9.85 -5.64
N VAL A 325 8.38 -8.52 -5.93
CA VAL A 325 7.53 -7.49 -5.33
C VAL A 325 6.05 -7.66 -5.70
N ILE A 326 5.16 -7.32 -4.76
CA ILE A 326 3.72 -7.11 -4.99
C ILE A 326 3.39 -5.64 -5.25
N ALA A 327 4.31 -4.71 -4.95
CA ALA A 327 4.12 -3.27 -4.86
C ALA A 327 2.93 -2.93 -3.94
N PRO A 328 3.09 -3.02 -2.61
CA PRO A 328 2.01 -2.85 -1.66
C PRO A 328 1.43 -1.42 -1.69
N GLY A 329 0.12 -1.33 -1.52
CA GLY A 329 -0.60 -0.08 -1.32
C GLY A 329 -0.99 0.13 0.14
N GLY A 330 -2.25 0.54 0.37
CA GLY A 330 -2.81 0.64 1.71
C GLY A 330 -3.03 -0.73 2.36
N MET A 331 -3.23 -0.72 3.67
CA MET A 331 -3.45 -1.94 4.45
C MET A 331 -4.37 -1.70 5.64
N THR A 332 -5.03 -2.75 6.10
CA THR A 332 -5.87 -2.71 7.30
C THR A 332 -5.90 -4.07 8.00
N PHE A 333 -6.05 -4.06 9.33
CA PHE A 333 -6.39 -5.28 10.07
C PHE A 333 -7.87 -5.59 9.89
N TYR A 334 -8.19 -6.86 9.70
CA TYR A 334 -9.57 -7.30 9.61
C TYR A 334 -10.15 -7.51 11.01
N ASP A 335 -11.21 -6.77 11.33
CA ASP A 335 -11.96 -6.84 12.58
C ASP A 335 -13.46 -7.17 12.36
N GLY A 336 -13.87 -7.35 11.10
CA GLY A 336 -15.26 -7.59 10.70
C GLY A 336 -15.83 -8.92 11.16
N ALA A 337 -17.15 -9.05 11.06
CA ALA A 337 -17.88 -10.26 11.42
C ALA A 337 -18.17 -11.20 10.23
N MET A 338 -18.10 -10.70 8.99
CA MET A 338 -18.47 -11.45 7.78
C MET A 338 -17.56 -12.66 7.54
N PHE A 339 -16.26 -12.52 7.83
CA PHE A 339 -15.27 -13.59 7.74
C PHE A 339 -14.64 -13.83 9.12
N PRO A 340 -15.29 -14.59 10.04
CA PRO A 340 -14.82 -14.72 11.43
C PRO A 340 -13.39 -15.25 11.55
N GLY A 341 -12.98 -16.14 10.63
CA GLY A 341 -11.61 -16.69 10.56
C GLY A 341 -10.53 -15.69 10.11
N TRP A 342 -10.92 -14.46 9.73
CA TRP A 342 -9.98 -13.41 9.33
C TRP A 342 -9.64 -12.41 10.43
N ARG A 343 -10.33 -12.46 11.57
CA ARG A 343 -10.08 -11.52 12.67
C ARG A 343 -8.60 -11.51 13.07
N GLY A 344 -8.02 -10.32 13.10
CA GLY A 344 -6.62 -10.11 13.38
C GLY A 344 -5.68 -10.42 12.19
N ASN A 345 -6.22 -10.86 11.05
CA ASN A 345 -5.42 -10.96 9.83
C ASN A 345 -5.19 -9.56 9.24
N LEU A 346 -4.09 -9.41 8.51
CA LEU A 346 -3.77 -8.18 7.80
C LEU A 346 -4.17 -8.30 6.33
N LEU A 347 -4.90 -7.32 5.82
CA LEU A 347 -5.22 -7.16 4.41
C LEU A 347 -4.32 -6.10 3.81
N VAL A 348 -3.71 -6.40 2.66
CA VAL A 348 -2.75 -5.54 1.97
C VAL A 348 -3.16 -5.40 0.51
N ALA A 349 -3.32 -4.19 0.04
CA ALA A 349 -3.54 -3.89 -1.37
C ALA A 349 -2.26 -4.12 -2.19
N GLY A 350 -2.34 -4.80 -3.34
CA GLY A 350 -1.21 -5.08 -4.23
C GLY A 350 -1.38 -4.38 -5.58
N LEU A 351 -0.54 -3.39 -5.85
CA LEU A 351 -0.59 -2.61 -7.09
C LEU A 351 -0.06 -3.38 -8.29
N LYS A 352 1.09 -4.04 -8.15
CA LYS A 352 1.74 -4.74 -9.26
C LYS A 352 1.07 -6.07 -9.56
N GLU A 353 0.78 -6.83 -8.52
CA GLU A 353 0.21 -8.16 -8.67
C GLU A 353 -1.33 -8.11 -8.77
N LYS A 354 -1.94 -6.91 -8.65
CA LYS A 354 -3.37 -6.65 -8.94
C LYS A 354 -4.34 -7.51 -8.12
N HIS A 355 -4.06 -7.63 -6.83
CA HIS A 355 -4.89 -8.40 -5.91
C HIS A 355 -4.78 -7.85 -4.47
N ILE A 356 -5.61 -8.32 -3.57
CA ILE A 356 -5.42 -8.13 -2.13
C ILE A 356 -4.68 -9.34 -1.57
N VAL A 357 -3.65 -9.10 -0.76
CA VAL A 357 -3.00 -10.14 0.04
C VAL A 357 -3.63 -10.16 1.42
N ARG A 358 -4.12 -11.32 1.87
CA ARG A 358 -4.47 -11.58 3.26
C ARG A 358 -3.33 -12.35 3.92
N LEU A 359 -2.78 -11.77 4.98
CA LEU A 359 -1.75 -12.40 5.81
C LEU A 359 -2.36 -12.91 7.10
N VAL A 360 -2.16 -14.19 7.37
CA VAL A 360 -2.48 -14.80 8.68
C VAL A 360 -1.30 -14.58 9.60
N LEU A 361 -1.58 -14.01 10.77
CA LEU A 361 -0.56 -13.66 11.76
C LEU A 361 -0.71 -14.54 13.01
N GLU A 362 0.43 -15.01 13.55
CA GLU A 362 0.56 -15.55 14.90
C GLU A 362 1.56 -14.69 15.68
N GLY A 363 1.04 -13.84 16.55
CA GLY A 363 1.84 -12.77 17.17
C GLY A 363 2.42 -11.85 16.09
N ASN A 364 3.75 -11.72 16.06
CA ASN A 364 4.45 -10.89 15.07
C ASN A 364 4.97 -11.70 13.85
N ARG A 365 4.43 -12.89 13.59
CA ARG A 365 4.90 -13.75 12.50
C ARG A 365 3.81 -13.97 11.47
N VAL A 366 4.16 -13.90 10.20
CA VAL A 366 3.30 -14.31 9.09
C VAL A 366 3.37 -15.84 8.97
N VAL A 367 2.23 -16.51 9.12
CA VAL A 367 2.12 -17.98 9.05
C VAL A 367 1.29 -18.47 7.87
N GLY A 368 0.67 -17.58 7.13
CA GLY A 368 -0.11 -17.91 5.93
C GLY A 368 -0.35 -16.71 5.04
N GLU A 369 -0.45 -16.95 3.74
CA GLU A 369 -0.78 -15.95 2.71
C GLU A 369 -1.94 -16.44 1.84
N GLU A 370 -2.90 -15.56 1.54
CA GLU A 370 -3.96 -15.77 0.56
C GLU A 370 -4.05 -14.58 -0.38
N ARG A 371 -4.38 -14.83 -1.64
CA ARG A 371 -4.58 -13.80 -2.67
C ARG A 371 -6.06 -13.70 -3.03
N LEU A 372 -6.64 -12.51 -2.89
CA LEU A 372 -8.05 -12.20 -3.09
C LEU A 372 -8.20 -11.23 -4.25
N LEU A 373 -9.35 -11.21 -4.94
CA LEU A 373 -9.64 -10.36 -6.11
C LEU A 373 -8.64 -10.56 -7.27
N THR A 374 -8.14 -11.77 -7.46
CA THR A 374 -7.14 -12.07 -8.50
C THR A 374 -7.68 -11.96 -9.93
N ASP A 375 -9.00 -12.01 -10.10
CA ASP A 375 -9.73 -11.90 -11.34
C ASP A 375 -10.14 -10.46 -11.70
N LEU A 376 -9.97 -9.48 -10.78
CA LEU A 376 -10.25 -8.07 -11.03
C LEU A 376 -9.35 -7.49 -12.13
N GLY A 377 -8.09 -7.92 -12.21
CA GLY A 377 -7.14 -7.52 -13.23
C GLY A 377 -6.64 -6.07 -13.14
N GLU A 378 -6.94 -5.36 -12.06
CA GLU A 378 -6.60 -3.95 -11.83
C GLU A 378 -5.67 -3.76 -10.63
N ARG A 379 -4.95 -2.66 -10.62
CA ARG A 379 -4.03 -2.28 -9.53
C ARG A 379 -4.84 -1.92 -8.28
N VAL A 380 -4.81 -2.76 -7.24
CA VAL A 380 -5.49 -2.45 -5.99
C VAL A 380 -4.64 -1.47 -5.18
N ARG A 381 -5.20 -0.30 -4.87
CA ARG A 381 -4.47 0.80 -4.23
C ARG A 381 -4.65 0.86 -2.73
N ASP A 382 -5.88 0.70 -2.26
CA ASP A 382 -6.19 0.80 -0.84
C ASP A 382 -7.30 -0.17 -0.47
N VAL A 383 -7.39 -0.52 0.81
CA VAL A 383 -8.31 -1.51 1.34
C VAL A 383 -8.83 -1.08 2.71
N ALA A 384 -10.14 -1.25 2.92
CA ALA A 384 -10.79 -0.96 4.18
C ALA A 384 -11.85 -2.02 4.52
N VAL A 385 -12.26 -2.10 5.78
CA VAL A 385 -13.33 -2.99 6.25
C VAL A 385 -14.55 -2.16 6.62
N ALA A 386 -15.71 -2.54 6.08
CA ALA A 386 -16.98 -1.89 6.42
C ALA A 386 -17.61 -2.48 7.69
N ALA A 387 -18.59 -1.78 8.24
CA ALA A 387 -19.26 -2.19 9.48
C ALA A 387 -19.97 -3.57 9.36
N ASP A 388 -20.40 -3.96 8.16
CA ASP A 388 -20.97 -5.29 7.86
C ASP A 388 -19.89 -6.39 7.73
N GLY A 389 -18.61 -6.03 7.78
CA GLY A 389 -17.47 -6.92 7.64
C GLY A 389 -17.06 -7.19 6.20
N ALA A 390 -17.70 -6.57 5.20
CA ALA A 390 -17.23 -6.62 3.82
C ALA A 390 -15.91 -5.87 3.66
N VAL A 391 -15.05 -6.37 2.77
CA VAL A 391 -13.81 -5.70 2.40
C VAL A 391 -14.06 -4.80 1.20
N TRP A 392 -13.62 -3.56 1.30
CA TRP A 392 -13.73 -2.57 0.24
C TRP A 392 -12.35 -2.17 -0.24
N ALA A 393 -12.23 -1.90 -1.52
CA ALA A 393 -10.96 -1.52 -2.14
C ALA A 393 -11.18 -0.47 -3.23
N VAL A 394 -10.15 0.33 -3.48
CA VAL A 394 -10.07 1.21 -4.64
C VAL A 394 -8.94 0.79 -5.57
N THR A 395 -9.11 1.03 -6.88
CA THR A 395 -8.12 0.65 -7.89
C THR A 395 -7.41 1.89 -8.47
N ASP A 396 -6.06 1.84 -8.59
CA ASP A 396 -5.23 2.92 -9.14
C ASP A 396 -5.22 2.85 -10.68
N GLU A 397 -6.36 3.22 -11.28
CA GLU A 397 -6.53 3.29 -12.74
C GLU A 397 -7.09 4.68 -13.13
N THR A 398 -6.98 5.04 -14.41
CA THR A 398 -7.58 6.28 -14.93
C THR A 398 -9.11 6.25 -14.86
N ASP A 399 -9.70 5.06 -14.98
CA ASP A 399 -11.09 4.74 -14.70
C ASP A 399 -11.14 3.83 -13.48
N GLY A 400 -10.68 4.36 -12.35
CA GLY A 400 -10.59 3.64 -11.08
C GLY A 400 -11.96 3.29 -10.53
N LYS A 401 -11.98 2.25 -9.71
CA LYS A 401 -13.19 1.63 -9.17
C LYS A 401 -13.19 1.60 -7.66
N LEU A 402 -14.38 1.62 -7.10
CA LEU A 402 -14.66 1.20 -5.73
C LEU A 402 -15.29 -0.20 -5.81
N VAL A 403 -14.61 -1.17 -5.20
CA VAL A 403 -14.95 -2.59 -5.25
C VAL A 403 -15.33 -3.09 -3.86
N ARG A 404 -16.36 -3.92 -3.75
CA ARG A 404 -16.79 -4.59 -2.53
C ARG A 404 -16.59 -6.10 -2.65
N LEU A 405 -15.86 -6.70 -1.73
CA LEU A 405 -15.69 -8.15 -1.59
C LEU A 405 -16.49 -8.64 -0.38
N ALA A 406 -17.34 -9.62 -0.56
CA ALA A 406 -18.21 -10.16 0.47
C ALA A 406 -18.32 -11.68 0.39
N ALA A 407 -18.84 -12.32 1.44
CA ALA A 407 -19.26 -13.71 1.37
C ALA A 407 -20.41 -13.85 0.35
N ALA A 408 -20.38 -14.94 -0.44
CA ALA A 408 -21.54 -15.31 -1.26
C ALA A 408 -22.70 -15.72 -0.35
N ASN A 409 -23.93 -15.31 -0.72
CA ASN A 409 -25.16 -15.67 -0.02
C ASN A 409 -25.50 -17.14 -0.22
#